data_9db53ebf87b2cc2b9e877fb74a6e2b6f
#
_entry.id   9db53ebf87b2cc2b9e877fb74a6e2b6f
#
_cell.length_a   1.000
_cell.length_b   1.000
_cell.length_c   1.000
_cell.angle_alpha   90.00
_cell.angle_beta   90.00
_cell.angle_gamma   90.00
#
_symmetry.space_group_name_H-M   'P 1'
#
loop_
_entity.id
_entity.type
_entity.pdbx_description
1 polymer ?
#
loop_
_entity_poly.entity_id
_entity_poly.type
_entity_poly.pdbx_seq_one_letter_code
_entity_poly.pdbx_strand_id
1 'polypeptide(L)'
;LGVAERGDIIVDFSRYALGTELYIVNRLQQTSTRGPGNVQAPGSRVLKIIVDRDLAAGEVDNSRVPSNLRPIRRPTAAEIASAPVRTWVFARKNGLWTINDRLVNVNSAAAHVPAGGYEIWDLSNPSNGWSHPVHIHFEEGIILQRFRNGTAVTIPTHERGRKDVYN
;
A
#
# COMPACT_ATOMS: atom_id res chain seq x y z
N LEU A 1 2.08 -5.58 -4.57
CA LEU A 1 0.96 -4.78 -4.08
C LEU A 1 -0.03 -5.69 -3.38
N GLY A 2 -0.55 -5.28 -2.25
CA GLY A 2 -1.68 -5.92 -1.58
C GLY A 2 -3.01 -5.59 -2.27
N VAL A 3 -4.09 -6.20 -1.78
CA VAL A 3 -5.45 -5.88 -2.25
C VAL A 3 -5.76 -4.42 -1.96
N ALA A 4 -6.37 -3.72 -2.91
CA ALA A 4 -6.67 -2.28 -2.90
C ALA A 4 -5.43 -1.35 -2.91
N GLU A 5 -4.22 -1.88 -2.83
CA GLU A 5 -3.02 -1.06 -2.94
C GLU A 5 -2.79 -0.65 -4.41
N ARG A 6 -2.48 0.62 -4.64
CA ARG A 6 -2.15 1.17 -5.96
C ARG A 6 -0.70 1.58 -5.99
N GLY A 7 -0.10 1.54 -7.16
CA GLY A 7 1.24 2.03 -7.43
C GLY A 7 1.26 2.83 -8.73
N ASP A 8 1.62 4.08 -8.64
CA ASP A 8 1.82 4.92 -9.81
C ASP A 8 3.24 4.71 -10.33
N ILE A 9 3.35 4.46 -11.64
CA ILE A 9 4.63 4.29 -12.31
C ILE A 9 4.74 5.24 -13.50
N ILE A 10 5.94 5.66 -13.79
CA ILE A 10 6.26 6.42 -15.00
C ILE A 10 7.17 5.57 -15.85
N VAL A 11 6.80 5.42 -17.12
CA VAL A 11 7.55 4.65 -18.10
C VAL A 11 7.98 5.58 -19.23
N ASP A 12 9.27 5.66 -19.46
CA ASP A 12 9.85 6.39 -20.59
C ASP A 12 9.88 5.46 -21.82
N PHE A 13 8.92 5.64 -22.70
CA PHE A 13 8.79 4.81 -23.91
C PHE A 13 9.80 5.15 -24.99
N SER A 14 10.45 6.31 -24.96
CA SER A 14 11.49 6.69 -25.91
C SER A 14 12.70 5.74 -25.92
N ARG A 15 12.82 4.93 -24.87
CA ARG A 15 13.88 3.92 -24.71
C ARG A 15 13.64 2.63 -25.47
N TYR A 16 12.49 2.50 -26.12
CA TYR A 16 12.05 1.26 -26.77
C TYR A 16 11.74 1.51 -28.24
N ALA A 17 12.16 0.60 -29.09
CA ALA A 17 11.84 0.66 -30.52
C ALA A 17 10.34 0.43 -30.77
N LEU A 18 9.84 0.95 -31.89
CA LEU A 18 8.48 0.66 -32.35
C LEU A 18 8.25 -0.85 -32.47
N GLY A 19 7.08 -1.30 -32.11
CA GLY A 19 6.70 -2.71 -32.05
C GLY A 19 7.16 -3.45 -30.80
N THR A 20 7.93 -2.79 -29.91
CA THR A 20 8.34 -3.42 -28.65
C THR A 20 7.13 -3.73 -27.78
N GLU A 21 7.06 -4.98 -27.30
CA GLU A 21 6.05 -5.42 -26.34
C GLU A 21 6.63 -5.43 -24.93
N LEU A 22 6.05 -4.67 -24.03
CA LEU A 22 6.38 -4.63 -22.61
C LEU A 22 5.27 -5.29 -21.79
N TYR A 23 5.63 -5.89 -20.68
CA TYR A 23 4.66 -6.58 -19.82
C TYR A 23 4.82 -6.17 -18.37
N ILE A 24 3.70 -5.80 -17.72
CA ILE A 24 3.61 -5.81 -16.28
C ILE A 24 3.31 -7.25 -15.86
N VAL A 25 4.10 -7.80 -14.93
CA VAL A 25 3.99 -9.19 -14.50
C VAL A 25 3.79 -9.27 -12.99
N ASN A 26 2.93 -10.19 -12.55
CA ASN A 26 2.87 -10.58 -11.15
C ASN A 26 3.91 -11.68 -10.92
N ARG A 27 4.87 -11.39 -10.06
CA ARG A 27 5.94 -12.34 -9.71
C ARG A 27 5.75 -13.04 -8.37
N LEU A 28 4.69 -12.71 -7.63
CA LEU A 28 4.39 -13.41 -6.39
C LEU A 28 3.50 -14.62 -6.66
N GLN A 29 3.97 -15.78 -6.25
CA GLN A 29 3.19 -17.01 -6.31
C GLN A 29 2.02 -16.94 -5.35
N GLN A 30 0.84 -17.35 -5.80
CA GLN A 30 -0.37 -17.40 -4.99
C GLN A 30 -0.87 -18.85 -4.93
N THR A 31 -0.35 -19.63 -4.00
CA THR A 31 -0.69 -21.04 -3.84
C THR A 31 -1.77 -21.31 -2.78
N SER A 32 -2.10 -20.29 -2.01
CA SER A 32 -3.13 -20.37 -0.97
C SER A 32 -3.87 -19.04 -0.85
N THR A 33 -4.98 -19.06 -0.13
CA THR A 33 -5.75 -17.84 0.19
C THR A 33 -5.16 -17.04 1.35
N ARG A 34 -4.04 -17.49 1.94
CA ARG A 34 -3.48 -16.89 3.16
C ARG A 34 -2.54 -15.70 2.90
N GLY A 35 -1.95 -15.66 1.73
CA GLY A 35 -1.01 -14.60 1.37
C GLY A 35 -0.10 -15.03 0.22
N PRO A 36 0.76 -14.15 -0.26
CA PRO A 36 1.68 -14.45 -1.34
C PRO A 36 2.75 -15.45 -0.89
N GLY A 37 3.13 -16.33 -1.83
CA GLY A 37 4.24 -17.25 -1.67
C GLY A 37 5.58 -16.65 -2.14
N ASN A 38 6.43 -17.50 -2.72
CA ASN A 38 7.73 -17.11 -3.20
C ASN A 38 7.67 -16.27 -4.49
N VAL A 39 8.73 -15.50 -4.72
CA VAL A 39 8.92 -14.79 -6.00
C VAL A 39 9.25 -15.80 -7.07
N GLN A 40 8.52 -15.77 -8.19
CA GLN A 40 8.72 -16.64 -9.36
C GLN A 40 9.20 -15.87 -10.58
N ALA A 41 9.85 -16.55 -11.48
CA ALA A 41 10.25 -16.04 -12.78
C ALA A 41 9.77 -17.02 -13.88
N PRO A 42 9.22 -16.49 -14.99
CA PRO A 42 9.08 -15.10 -15.38
C PRO A 42 7.91 -14.37 -14.71
N GLY A 43 7.01 -15.05 -14.01
CA GLY A 43 5.77 -14.53 -13.46
C GLY A 43 4.59 -14.59 -14.43
N SER A 44 3.41 -14.20 -13.95
CA SER A 44 2.17 -14.16 -14.73
C SER A 44 1.98 -12.78 -15.33
N ARG A 45 1.73 -12.71 -16.65
CA ARG A 45 1.47 -11.46 -17.37
C ARG A 45 0.12 -10.86 -16.92
N VAL A 46 0.12 -9.59 -16.53
CA VAL A 46 -1.07 -8.86 -16.07
C VAL A 46 -1.52 -7.85 -17.12
N LEU A 47 -0.56 -7.09 -17.70
CA LEU A 47 -0.83 -6.08 -18.69
C LEU A 47 0.25 -6.14 -19.78
N LYS A 48 -0.18 -6.02 -21.04
CA LYS A 48 0.68 -5.85 -22.20
C LYS A 48 0.61 -4.39 -22.68
N ILE A 49 1.75 -3.79 -22.93
CA ILE A 49 1.90 -2.46 -23.51
C ILE A 49 2.68 -2.62 -24.81
N ILE A 50 2.21 -2.02 -25.89
CA ILE A 50 2.87 -2.04 -27.19
C ILE A 50 3.31 -0.60 -27.50
N VAL A 51 4.58 -0.43 -27.85
CA VAL A 51 5.09 0.86 -28.36
C VAL A 51 4.71 0.92 -29.84
N ASP A 52 3.64 1.61 -30.19
CA ASP A 52 3.01 1.55 -31.51
C ASP A 52 3.23 2.78 -32.37
N ARG A 53 3.69 3.89 -31.80
CA ARG A 53 3.99 5.13 -32.54
C ARG A 53 5.12 5.95 -31.91
N ASP A 54 5.80 6.72 -32.72
CA ASP A 54 6.64 7.83 -32.32
C ASP A 54 5.79 9.08 -32.05
N LEU A 55 6.42 10.12 -31.52
CA LEU A 55 5.80 11.45 -31.46
C LEU A 55 5.48 11.92 -32.87
N ALA A 56 4.34 12.58 -33.07
CA ALA A 56 4.00 13.17 -34.37
C ALA A 56 4.95 14.34 -34.69
N ALA A 57 5.09 14.64 -35.99
CA ALA A 57 5.95 15.74 -36.43
C ALA A 57 5.56 17.06 -35.73
N GLY A 58 6.50 17.68 -35.03
CA GLY A 58 6.30 18.89 -34.25
C GLY A 58 5.78 18.68 -32.81
N GLU A 59 5.46 17.46 -32.41
CA GLU A 59 5.20 17.13 -31.00
C GLU A 59 6.53 17.09 -30.22
N VAL A 60 6.49 17.58 -28.98
CA VAL A 60 7.61 17.53 -28.04
C VAL A 60 7.08 16.94 -26.73
N ASP A 61 7.74 15.94 -26.21
CA ASP A 61 7.44 15.42 -24.88
C ASP A 61 8.00 16.37 -23.82
N ASN A 62 7.13 17.15 -23.21
CA ASN A 62 7.43 18.04 -22.09
C ASN A 62 7.12 17.39 -20.74
N SER A 63 6.80 16.11 -20.69
CA SER A 63 6.46 15.41 -19.46
C SER A 63 7.67 15.40 -18.50
N ARG A 64 7.38 15.64 -17.22
CA ARG A 64 8.39 15.62 -16.16
C ARG A 64 7.75 15.22 -14.84
N VAL A 65 8.51 14.54 -14.02
CA VAL A 65 8.14 14.32 -12.62
C VAL A 65 8.62 15.50 -11.81
N PRO A 66 7.73 16.31 -11.24
CA PRO A 66 8.16 17.40 -10.36
C PRO A 66 8.80 16.81 -9.09
N SER A 67 9.77 17.51 -8.52
CA SER A 67 10.45 17.11 -7.28
C SER A 67 9.48 16.95 -6.09
N ASN A 68 8.39 17.71 -6.12
CA ASN A 68 7.29 17.61 -5.17
C ASN A 68 5.98 17.50 -5.94
N LEU A 69 5.29 16.36 -5.80
CA LEU A 69 3.99 16.13 -6.43
C LEU A 69 2.89 16.93 -5.74
N ARG A 70 2.86 16.88 -4.42
CA ARG A 70 1.90 17.58 -3.56
C ARG A 70 2.56 17.87 -2.21
N PRO A 71 2.36 19.08 -1.64
CA PRO A 71 2.75 19.32 -0.26
C PRO A 71 2.02 18.36 0.67
N ILE A 72 2.77 17.62 1.48
CA ILE A 72 2.21 16.74 2.48
C ILE A 72 2.57 17.30 3.84
N ARG A 73 1.56 17.74 4.61
CA ARG A 73 1.77 18.08 6.00
C ARG A 73 2.07 16.77 6.77
N ARG A 74 3.23 16.74 7.41
CA ARG A 74 3.58 15.66 8.35
C ARG A 74 3.34 16.15 9.76
N PRO A 75 2.86 15.30 10.67
CA PRO A 75 2.79 15.67 12.08
C PRO A 75 4.21 15.96 12.61
N THR A 76 4.31 16.96 13.47
CA THR A 76 5.54 17.29 14.21
C THR A 76 5.85 16.21 15.25
N ALA A 77 7.08 16.17 15.74
CA ALA A 77 7.46 15.25 16.82
C ALA A 77 6.59 15.45 18.10
N ALA A 78 6.21 16.69 18.40
CA ALA A 78 5.34 17.00 19.53
C ALA A 78 3.91 16.47 19.31
N GLU A 79 3.36 16.63 18.11
CA GLU A 79 2.05 16.07 17.76
C GLU A 79 2.05 14.54 17.82
N ILE A 80 3.13 13.89 17.33
CA ILE A 80 3.29 12.43 17.43
C ILE A 80 3.35 12.01 18.92
N ALA A 81 4.14 12.71 19.72
CA ALA A 81 4.31 12.36 21.14
C ALA A 81 3.05 12.52 21.97
N SER A 82 2.15 13.42 21.57
CA SER A 82 0.86 13.68 22.26
C SER A 82 -0.34 12.97 21.61
N ALA A 83 -0.17 12.33 20.46
CA ALA A 83 -1.26 11.67 19.75
C ALA A 83 -1.79 10.46 20.55
N PRO A 84 -3.11 10.29 20.68
CA PRO A 84 -3.68 9.08 21.24
C PRO A 84 -3.26 7.85 20.46
N VAL A 85 -2.98 6.76 21.17
CA VAL A 85 -2.64 5.47 20.55
C VAL A 85 -3.87 4.57 20.57
N ARG A 86 -4.22 4.01 19.42
CA ARG A 86 -5.29 3.05 19.27
C ARG A 86 -4.76 1.75 18.69
N THR A 87 -5.01 0.64 19.35
CA THR A 87 -4.58 -0.68 18.93
C THR A 87 -5.68 -1.41 18.17
N TRP A 88 -5.34 -1.96 17.01
CA TRP A 88 -6.20 -2.77 16.17
C TRP A 88 -5.55 -4.13 15.94
N VAL A 89 -6.15 -5.17 16.52
CA VAL A 89 -5.69 -6.55 16.38
C VAL A 89 -6.56 -7.26 15.36
N PHE A 90 -6.00 -7.54 14.19
CA PHE A 90 -6.66 -8.27 13.11
C PHE A 90 -6.39 -9.75 13.30
N ALA A 91 -7.42 -10.54 13.58
CA ALA A 91 -7.26 -11.95 13.87
C ALA A 91 -8.34 -12.81 13.21
N ARG A 92 -8.05 -14.12 13.14
CA ARG A 92 -9.05 -15.12 12.80
C ARG A 92 -9.31 -16.00 14.01
N LYS A 93 -10.56 -15.99 14.50
CA LYS A 93 -10.98 -16.73 15.68
C LYS A 93 -12.20 -17.58 15.35
N ASN A 94 -12.13 -18.86 15.62
CA ASN A 94 -13.23 -19.81 15.35
C ASN A 94 -13.73 -19.76 13.89
N GLY A 95 -12.81 -19.58 12.92
CA GLY A 95 -13.15 -19.49 11.51
C GLY A 95 -13.64 -18.12 11.04
N LEU A 96 -13.84 -17.17 11.93
CA LEU A 96 -14.36 -15.83 11.65
C LEU A 96 -13.25 -14.77 11.73
N TRP A 97 -13.40 -13.72 10.94
CA TRP A 97 -12.49 -12.56 10.98
C TRP A 97 -12.94 -11.58 12.06
N THR A 98 -12.00 -11.19 12.90
CA THR A 98 -12.25 -10.28 14.02
C THR A 98 -11.27 -9.12 14.03
N ILE A 99 -11.72 -7.99 14.57
CA ILE A 99 -10.87 -6.86 14.98
C ILE A 99 -11.07 -6.67 16.47
N ASN A 100 -9.98 -6.71 17.24
CA ASN A 100 -10.02 -6.67 18.71
C ASN A 100 -11.02 -7.69 19.30
N ASP A 101 -10.97 -8.94 18.82
CA ASP A 101 -11.84 -10.05 19.19
C ASP A 101 -13.35 -9.85 18.92
N ARG A 102 -13.71 -8.82 18.16
CA ARG A 102 -15.10 -8.52 17.80
C ARG A 102 -15.36 -8.73 16.33
N LEU A 103 -16.56 -9.18 16.02
CA LEU A 103 -17.08 -9.19 14.64
C LEU A 103 -17.52 -7.77 14.24
N VAL A 104 -17.58 -7.54 12.94
CA VAL A 104 -18.12 -6.28 12.42
C VAL A 104 -19.57 -6.09 12.91
N ASN A 105 -19.86 -4.87 13.37
CA ASN A 105 -21.22 -4.42 13.69
C ASN A 105 -21.50 -3.16 12.87
N VAL A 106 -22.31 -3.29 11.86
CA VAL A 106 -22.63 -2.18 10.93
C VAL A 106 -23.43 -1.03 11.58
N ASN A 107 -24.00 -1.28 12.75
CA ASN A 107 -24.80 -0.29 13.49
C ASN A 107 -23.98 0.45 14.55
N SER A 108 -22.67 0.18 14.65
CA SER A 108 -21.83 0.80 15.68
C SER A 108 -20.43 1.06 15.13
N ALA A 109 -19.98 2.31 15.20
CA ALA A 109 -18.60 2.65 14.88
C ALA A 109 -17.65 2.01 15.91
N ALA A 110 -16.59 1.37 15.44
CA ALA A 110 -15.56 0.79 16.30
C ALA A 110 -14.66 1.87 16.93
N ALA A 111 -14.59 3.05 16.31
CA ALA A 111 -13.88 4.21 16.82
C ALA A 111 -14.53 5.50 16.34
N HIS A 112 -14.38 6.55 17.13
CA HIS A 112 -14.67 7.92 16.75
C HIS A 112 -13.36 8.70 16.80
N VAL A 113 -12.94 9.22 15.66
CA VAL A 113 -11.72 10.01 15.51
C VAL A 113 -12.10 11.48 15.34
N PRO A 114 -11.64 12.40 16.20
CA PRO A 114 -11.94 13.81 16.05
C PRO A 114 -11.38 14.38 14.76
N ALA A 115 -12.17 15.16 14.05
CA ALA A 115 -11.72 15.83 12.83
C ALA A 115 -10.56 16.80 13.11
N GLY A 116 -9.55 16.82 12.26
CA GLY A 116 -8.38 17.68 12.36
C GLY A 116 -7.33 17.25 13.39
N GLY A 117 -7.55 16.14 14.09
CA GLY A 117 -6.57 15.55 15.01
C GLY A 117 -5.69 14.50 14.36
N TYR A 118 -4.67 14.04 15.09
CA TYR A 118 -3.85 12.89 14.76
C TYR A 118 -4.05 11.77 15.77
N GLU A 119 -4.09 10.55 15.31
CA GLU A 119 -4.00 9.35 16.14
C GLU A 119 -2.85 8.47 15.63
N ILE A 120 -2.25 7.71 16.52
CA ILE A 120 -1.35 6.61 16.15
C ILE A 120 -2.16 5.33 16.18
N TRP A 121 -2.20 4.62 15.06
CA TRP A 121 -2.83 3.31 14.99
C TRP A 121 -1.75 2.23 15.01
N ASP A 122 -1.77 1.42 16.04
CA ASP A 122 -0.96 0.21 16.16
C ASP A 122 -1.73 -0.95 15.53
N LEU A 123 -1.33 -1.32 14.29
CA LEU A 123 -1.96 -2.37 13.52
C LEU A 123 -1.20 -3.68 13.76
N SER A 124 -1.86 -4.64 14.38
CA SER A 124 -1.28 -5.94 14.74
C SER A 124 -2.00 -7.08 14.04
N ASN A 125 -1.23 -8.01 13.48
CA ASN A 125 -1.74 -9.26 12.89
C ASN A 125 -1.03 -10.47 13.51
N PRO A 126 -1.56 -11.03 14.60
CA PRO A 126 -1.01 -12.22 15.23
C PRO A 126 -1.43 -13.52 14.53
N SER A 127 -2.24 -13.44 13.46
CA SER A 127 -2.77 -14.61 12.76
C SER A 127 -1.69 -15.29 11.92
N ASN A 128 -1.12 -16.38 12.39
CA ASN A 128 -0.07 -17.12 11.71
C ASN A 128 -0.44 -17.46 10.26
N GLY A 129 0.35 -16.92 9.32
CA GLY A 129 0.26 -17.24 7.90
C GLY A 129 -0.91 -16.60 7.15
N TRP A 130 -1.59 -15.62 7.71
CA TRP A 130 -2.60 -14.82 7.01
C TRP A 130 -2.12 -13.39 6.84
N SER A 131 -2.17 -12.90 5.60
CA SER A 131 -2.00 -11.49 5.30
C SER A 131 -3.33 -10.76 5.45
N HIS A 132 -3.28 -9.59 6.08
CA HIS A 132 -4.41 -8.68 6.24
C HIS A 132 -4.06 -7.33 5.64
N PRO A 133 -4.41 -7.07 4.36
CA PRO A 133 -4.36 -5.70 3.85
C PRO A 133 -5.41 -4.85 4.59
N VAL A 134 -4.95 -3.88 5.34
CA VAL A 134 -5.81 -2.93 6.05
C VAL A 134 -6.00 -1.72 5.16
N HIS A 135 -7.22 -1.52 4.65
CA HIS A 135 -7.57 -0.38 3.83
C HIS A 135 -8.47 0.59 4.61
N ILE A 136 -8.03 1.84 4.71
CA ILE A 136 -8.74 2.91 5.39
C ILE A 136 -9.33 3.84 4.34
N HIS A 137 -10.65 3.98 4.32
CA HIS A 137 -11.33 4.87 3.39
C HIS A 137 -11.28 6.32 3.85
N PHE A 138 -11.10 7.23 2.89
CA PHE A 138 -11.11 8.70 3.03
C PHE A 138 -9.93 9.32 3.78
N GLU A 139 -9.13 8.52 4.50
CA GLU A 139 -7.98 9.00 5.24
C GLU A 139 -6.71 8.23 4.85
N GLU A 140 -5.59 8.92 4.96
CA GLU A 140 -4.26 8.38 4.69
C GLU A 140 -3.37 8.58 5.90
N GLY A 141 -2.55 7.58 6.19
CA GLY A 141 -1.55 7.66 7.24
C GLY A 141 -0.12 7.53 6.73
N ILE A 142 0.82 7.74 7.61
CA ILE A 142 2.25 7.53 7.39
C ILE A 142 2.72 6.44 8.33
N ILE A 143 3.45 5.45 7.80
CA ILE A 143 4.05 4.42 8.64
C ILE A 143 5.17 5.06 9.45
N LEU A 144 5.02 5.12 10.76
CA LEU A 144 6.04 5.60 11.69
C LEU A 144 7.07 4.52 11.97
N GLN A 145 6.62 3.28 12.16
CA GLN A 145 7.47 2.14 12.48
C GLN A 145 6.81 0.85 12.00
N ARG A 146 7.63 -0.14 11.67
CA ARG A 146 7.18 -1.49 11.30
C ARG A 146 7.92 -2.51 12.14
N PHE A 147 7.19 -3.52 12.58
CA PHE A 147 7.75 -4.65 13.31
C PHE A 147 7.49 -5.97 12.57
N ARG A 148 8.43 -6.89 12.70
CA ARG A 148 8.25 -8.29 12.31
C ARG A 148 8.69 -9.17 13.46
N ASN A 149 7.78 -9.96 14.00
CA ASN A 149 8.03 -10.81 15.18
C ASN A 149 8.65 -10.01 16.34
N GLY A 150 8.10 -8.83 16.63
CA GLY A 150 8.56 -7.96 17.71
C GLY A 150 9.86 -7.17 17.43
N THR A 151 10.52 -7.43 16.29
CA THR A 151 11.75 -6.70 15.91
C THR A 151 11.44 -5.59 14.93
N ALA A 152 11.93 -4.38 15.19
CA ALA A 152 11.81 -3.25 14.29
C ALA A 152 12.53 -3.53 12.95
N VAL A 153 11.86 -3.26 11.84
CA VAL A 153 12.41 -3.43 10.49
C VAL A 153 12.33 -2.13 9.70
N THR A 154 13.21 -1.99 8.72
CA THR A 154 13.24 -0.82 7.85
C THR A 154 11.95 -0.72 7.03
N ILE A 155 11.36 0.48 6.99
CA ILE A 155 10.24 0.79 6.10
C ILE A 155 10.78 0.92 4.67
N PRO A 156 10.28 0.12 3.70
CA PRO A 156 10.68 0.21 2.30
C PRO A 156 10.43 1.62 1.75
N THR A 157 11.26 2.06 0.82
CA THR A 157 11.19 3.43 0.27
C THR A 157 9.82 3.75 -0.34
N HIS A 158 9.21 2.79 -1.05
CA HIS A 158 7.89 2.95 -1.67
C HIS A 158 6.73 3.01 -0.66
N GLU A 159 6.99 2.72 0.62
CA GLU A 159 5.99 2.81 1.70
C GLU A 159 6.17 4.02 2.62
N ARG A 160 7.16 4.88 2.35
CA ARG A 160 7.45 6.05 3.21
C ARG A 160 6.54 7.25 2.96
N GLY A 161 5.69 7.21 1.94
CA GLY A 161 4.69 8.22 1.65
C GLY A 161 3.42 8.07 2.48
N ARG A 162 2.43 8.91 2.20
CA ARG A 162 1.07 8.71 2.68
C ARG A 162 0.46 7.50 1.98
N LYS A 163 -0.26 6.70 2.73
CA LYS A 163 -0.92 5.47 2.27
C LYS A 163 -2.28 5.33 2.93
N ASP A 164 -3.15 4.63 2.26
CA ASP A 164 -4.46 4.21 2.76
C ASP A 164 -4.58 2.68 2.87
N VAL A 165 -3.56 1.94 2.38
CA VAL A 165 -3.49 0.47 2.50
C VAL A 165 -2.19 0.06 3.19
N TYR A 166 -2.29 -0.77 4.20
CA TYR A 166 -1.18 -1.28 5.02
C TYR A 166 -1.16 -2.81 4.97
N ASN A 167 0.03 -3.40 4.67
CA ASN A 167 0.27 -4.85 4.57
C ASN A 167 1.29 -5.33 5.58
#